data_c1bdfdb22f992a2e5556abc7190bdd13
#
_entry.id   c1bdfdb22f992a2e5556abc7190bdd13
#
_cell.length_a   1.000
_cell.length_b   1.000
_cell.length_c   1.000
_cell.angle_alpha   90.00
_cell.angle_beta   90.00
_cell.angle_gamma   90.00
#
_symmetry.space_group_name_H-M   'P 1'
#
loop_
_entity.id
_entity.type
_entity.pdbx_description
1 polymer ?
#
loop_
_entity_poly.entity_id
_entity_poly.type
_entity_poly.pdbx_seq_one_letter_code
_entity_poly.pdbx_strand_id
1 'polypeptide(L)'
;MACPSGVTADTECNDAEGSVSTPNPAFHADPAFRADVLAGLTARPRAIPARWFYDRRGSELFEAITKLPEYYLTRAERSILSAHAADVAARTGSGSVVVEFGSGSSAKTPLVLSAVAPSAYVPIDISGDFLRDSVAALANQFPALPIYPVEGDFMHRLVLPPSIGGGPRLGFFPGSTIGNMTAAAAVDLLRAMWETLGEGAKLLIGFDRIKPGKILIPAYDDTQGVTADFNLNLLHRINRELRGTIPIAAFRHVARWNDTEARIEMHLETTRDVSFSVDGHPFAISKGKTIHTENSHKYGPRDARLLLRSGGWTPVAEWTDGDGLFAVILAEARPVPSAP
;
A
#
# COMPACT_ATOMS: atom_id res chain seq x y z
N MET A 1 -27.91 -45.86 81.95
CA MET A 1 -27.34 -44.83 82.81
C MET A 1 -26.63 -43.80 81.95
N ALA A 2 -27.10 -42.57 82.02
CA ALA A 2 -26.40 -41.27 81.84
C ALA A 2 -25.66 -40.97 80.55
N CYS A 3 -26.22 -40.05 79.83
CA CYS A 3 -25.56 -38.98 79.08
C CYS A 3 -24.59 -38.15 79.95
N PRO A 4 -23.67 -37.30 79.39
CA PRO A 4 -24.07 -36.13 78.57
C PRO A 4 -23.09 -35.72 77.46
N SER A 5 -23.68 -35.07 76.44
CA SER A 5 -23.51 -33.73 75.86
C SER A 5 -22.08 -33.14 75.67
N GLY A 6 -21.74 -32.78 74.46
CA GLY A 6 -20.58 -31.93 74.11
C GLY A 6 -20.77 -31.27 72.75
N VAL A 7 -20.92 -30.02 72.80
CA VAL A 7 -21.09 -28.91 71.89
C VAL A 7 -20.36 -29.04 70.58
N THR A 8 -21.07 -28.82 69.48
CA THR A 8 -20.60 -28.55 68.12
C THR A 8 -20.16 -27.11 68.00
N ALA A 9 -18.96 -26.90 67.45
CA ALA A 9 -18.54 -25.61 66.93
C ALA A 9 -18.51 -25.67 65.40
N ASP A 10 -19.41 -24.92 64.77
CA ASP A 10 -19.46 -24.69 63.35
C ASP A 10 -18.27 -23.79 62.93
N THR A 11 -17.44 -24.32 62.02
CA THR A 11 -16.40 -23.52 61.36
C THR A 11 -16.81 -23.39 59.90
N GLU A 12 -17.40 -22.23 59.56
CA GLU A 12 -17.67 -21.85 58.18
C GLU A 12 -16.34 -21.72 57.43
N CYS A 13 -16.08 -22.59 56.45
CA CYS A 13 -15.10 -22.42 55.39
C CYS A 13 -15.63 -21.41 54.41
N ASN A 14 -15.06 -20.24 54.39
CA ASN A 14 -15.31 -19.18 53.42
C ASN A 14 -14.42 -19.47 52.21
N ASP A 15 -14.97 -20.17 51.22
CA ASP A 15 -14.34 -20.37 49.91
C ASP A 15 -14.40 -19.07 49.11
N ALA A 16 -13.35 -18.25 49.23
CA ALA A 16 -13.11 -17.14 48.34
C ALA A 16 -12.62 -17.70 47.00
N GLU A 17 -13.54 -17.94 46.07
CA GLU A 17 -13.21 -18.15 44.66
C GLU A 17 -12.53 -16.91 44.11
N GLY A 18 -11.20 -16.95 44.10
CA GLY A 18 -10.39 -16.00 43.35
C GLY A 18 -10.67 -16.17 41.87
N SER A 19 -11.47 -15.27 41.28
CA SER A 19 -11.61 -15.18 39.85
C SER A 19 -10.24 -14.90 39.24
N VAL A 20 -9.61 -15.93 38.69
CA VAL A 20 -8.45 -15.79 37.80
C VAL A 20 -8.91 -15.09 36.54
N SER A 21 -8.72 -13.77 36.53
CA SER A 21 -8.85 -12.97 35.31
C SER A 21 -7.92 -13.57 34.27
N THR A 22 -8.47 -14.26 33.26
CA THR A 22 -7.71 -14.65 32.08
C THR A 22 -7.10 -13.38 31.49
N PRO A 23 -5.76 -13.34 31.25
CA PRO A 23 -5.15 -12.18 30.62
C PRO A 23 -5.77 -12.04 29.24
N ASN A 24 -6.40 -10.88 29.02
CA ASN A 24 -6.89 -10.44 27.71
C ASN A 24 -5.74 -10.65 26.69
N PRO A 25 -5.94 -11.33 25.55
CA PRO A 25 -4.86 -11.58 24.61
C PRO A 25 -4.16 -10.28 24.32
N ALA A 26 -2.86 -10.24 24.55
CA ALA A 26 -2.03 -9.05 24.45
C ALA A 26 -2.27 -8.42 23.07
N PHE A 27 -2.80 -7.21 23.06
CA PHE A 27 -3.04 -6.40 21.89
C PHE A 27 -1.68 -6.00 21.33
N HIS A 28 -1.13 -6.78 20.40
CA HIS A 28 0.13 -6.48 19.75
C HIS A 28 -0.16 -5.54 18.57
N ALA A 29 -0.19 -4.24 18.87
CA ALA A 29 -0.11 -3.23 17.82
C ALA A 29 1.23 -3.39 17.08
N ASP A 30 1.22 -3.31 15.76
CA ASP A 30 2.46 -3.26 14.96
C ASP A 30 3.37 -2.14 15.51
N PRO A 31 4.60 -2.46 15.98
CA PRO A 31 5.50 -1.46 16.56
C PRO A 31 5.87 -0.34 15.59
N ALA A 32 5.97 -0.62 14.29
CA ALA A 32 6.25 0.38 13.26
C ALA A 32 5.05 1.30 13.04
N PHE A 33 3.82 0.76 13.02
CA PHE A 33 2.61 1.58 12.97
C PHE A 33 2.53 2.54 14.15
N ARG A 34 2.75 2.02 15.35
CA ARG A 34 2.76 2.84 16.57
C ARG A 34 3.80 3.96 16.49
N ALA A 35 5.02 3.64 16.11
CA ALA A 35 6.12 4.61 16.01
C ALA A 35 5.81 5.72 15.00
N ASP A 36 5.37 5.36 13.80
CA ASP A 36 5.02 6.30 12.73
C ASP A 36 3.86 7.22 13.12
N VAL A 37 2.81 6.68 13.75
CA VAL A 37 1.65 7.47 14.17
C VAL A 37 2.04 8.48 15.24
N LEU A 38 2.78 8.08 16.28
CA LEU A 38 3.20 8.99 17.35
C LEU A 38 4.17 10.07 16.84
N ALA A 39 5.14 9.69 16.01
CA ALA A 39 6.05 10.63 15.35
C ALA A 39 5.29 11.60 14.44
N GLY A 40 4.39 11.08 13.60
CA GLY A 40 3.63 11.87 12.64
C GLY A 40 2.66 12.86 13.29
N LEU A 41 1.99 12.49 14.38
CA LEU A 41 1.12 13.39 15.13
C LEU A 41 1.89 14.49 15.87
N THR A 42 3.14 14.20 16.27
CA THR A 42 4.05 15.16 16.93
C THR A 42 4.69 16.13 15.94
N ALA A 43 4.97 15.69 14.73
CA ALA A 43 5.64 16.47 13.68
C ALA A 43 4.91 17.77 13.33
N ARG A 44 5.63 18.71 12.72
CA ARG A 44 5.11 19.97 12.18
C ARG A 44 5.71 20.21 10.78
N PRO A 45 4.95 20.09 9.69
CA PRO A 45 3.52 19.70 9.61
C PRO A 45 3.29 18.24 10.04
N ARG A 46 2.06 17.94 10.50
CA ARG A 46 1.69 16.56 10.85
C ARG A 46 1.52 15.72 9.60
N ALA A 47 2.07 14.50 9.61
CA ALA A 47 1.90 13.54 8.53
C ALA A 47 1.96 12.11 9.05
N ILE A 48 1.16 11.22 8.47
CA ILE A 48 1.20 9.78 8.74
C ILE A 48 1.38 9.08 7.39
N PRO A 49 2.35 8.12 7.28
CA PRO A 49 2.64 7.45 6.01
C PRO A 49 1.44 6.69 5.42
N ALA A 50 1.24 6.82 4.11
CA ALA A 50 0.13 6.22 3.36
C ALA A 50 0.08 4.69 3.44
N ARG A 51 1.22 4.01 3.68
CA ARG A 51 1.26 2.55 3.85
C ARG A 51 0.31 2.05 4.94
N TRP A 52 -0.06 2.88 5.88
CA TRP A 52 -0.96 2.54 6.99
C TRP A 52 -2.45 2.61 6.65
N PHE A 53 -2.81 3.02 5.45
CA PHE A 53 -4.19 2.90 4.95
C PHE A 53 -4.63 1.44 4.78
N TYR A 54 -3.70 0.56 4.40
CA TYR A 54 -3.97 -0.79 3.89
C TYR A 54 -4.09 -1.84 4.99
N ASP A 55 -5.02 -1.61 5.97
CA ASP A 55 -5.61 -2.71 6.70
C ASP A 55 -6.69 -3.39 5.82
N ARG A 56 -7.32 -4.47 6.30
CA ARG A 56 -8.34 -5.17 5.52
C ARG A 56 -9.43 -4.22 4.99
N ARG A 57 -9.97 -3.36 5.87
CA ARG A 57 -11.01 -2.39 5.49
C ARG A 57 -10.50 -1.35 4.48
N GLY A 58 -9.30 -0.84 4.69
CA GLY A 58 -8.66 0.09 3.75
C GLY A 58 -8.44 -0.52 2.38
N SER A 59 -7.99 -1.78 2.31
CA SER A 59 -7.84 -2.50 1.05
C SER A 59 -9.18 -2.69 0.31
N GLU A 60 -10.26 -3.02 1.03
CA GLU A 60 -11.61 -3.10 0.45
C GLU A 60 -12.09 -1.74 -0.09
N LEU A 61 -11.85 -0.66 0.65
CA LEU A 61 -12.19 0.70 0.23
C LEU A 61 -11.38 1.14 -0.99
N PHE A 62 -10.07 0.84 -1.01
CA PHE A 62 -9.25 1.12 -2.18
C PHE A 62 -9.73 0.36 -3.42
N GLU A 63 -10.11 -0.90 -3.27
CA GLU A 63 -10.70 -1.65 -4.38
C GLU A 63 -12.01 -1.01 -4.88
N ALA A 64 -12.84 -0.47 -3.97
CA ALA A 64 -14.03 0.29 -4.36
C ALA A 64 -13.66 1.59 -5.09
N ILE A 65 -12.63 2.33 -4.64
CA ILE A 65 -12.11 3.52 -5.33
C ILE A 65 -11.70 3.19 -6.77
N THR A 66 -11.03 2.07 -7.02
CA THR A 66 -10.59 1.69 -8.38
C THR A 66 -11.74 1.52 -9.38
N LYS A 67 -12.97 1.38 -8.90
CA LYS A 67 -14.20 1.20 -9.70
C LYS A 67 -14.96 2.51 -9.95
N LEU A 68 -14.59 3.60 -9.26
CA LEU A 68 -15.26 4.89 -9.37
C LEU A 68 -15.07 5.53 -10.76
N PRO A 69 -16.10 6.22 -11.28
CA PRO A 69 -15.97 6.96 -12.55
C PRO A 69 -14.89 8.02 -12.52
N GLU A 70 -14.69 8.71 -11.40
CA GLU A 70 -13.69 9.76 -11.22
C GLU A 70 -12.26 9.20 -11.20
N TYR A 71 -12.07 7.95 -10.71
CA TYR A 71 -10.76 7.32 -10.59
C TYR A 71 -10.31 6.70 -11.91
N TYR A 72 -9.85 7.54 -12.84
CA TYR A 72 -9.46 7.14 -14.20
C TYR A 72 -8.21 6.25 -14.26
N LEU A 73 -7.31 6.29 -13.25
CA LEU A 73 -5.99 5.66 -13.26
C LEU A 73 -6.07 4.16 -13.62
N THR A 74 -6.95 3.44 -12.97
CA THR A 74 -7.10 1.98 -13.20
C THR A 74 -7.56 1.69 -14.62
N ARG A 75 -8.53 2.48 -15.15
CA ARG A 75 -9.05 2.27 -16.51
C ARG A 75 -8.02 2.62 -17.57
N ALA A 76 -7.31 3.74 -17.41
CA ALA A 76 -6.26 4.17 -18.33
C ALA A 76 -5.14 3.14 -18.42
N GLU A 77 -4.60 2.69 -17.27
CA GLU A 77 -3.55 1.68 -17.24
C GLU A 77 -4.00 0.34 -17.83
N ARG A 78 -5.21 -0.13 -17.50
CA ARG A 78 -5.77 -1.35 -18.10
C ARG A 78 -5.92 -1.25 -19.61
N SER A 79 -6.35 -0.09 -20.14
CA SER A 79 -6.46 0.12 -21.59
C SER A 79 -5.10 0.04 -22.28
N ILE A 80 -4.04 0.62 -21.68
CA ILE A 80 -2.68 0.53 -22.18
C ILE A 80 -2.19 -0.92 -22.18
N LEU A 81 -2.31 -1.62 -21.03
CA LEU A 81 -1.87 -3.01 -20.91
C LEU A 81 -2.58 -3.92 -21.90
N SER A 82 -3.88 -3.73 -22.11
CA SER A 82 -4.64 -4.52 -23.09
C SER A 82 -4.25 -4.21 -24.53
N ALA A 83 -4.08 -2.94 -24.89
CA ALA A 83 -3.74 -2.53 -26.26
C ALA A 83 -2.31 -2.93 -26.68
N HIS A 84 -1.39 -2.98 -25.71
CA HIS A 84 0.03 -3.20 -25.96
C HIS A 84 0.56 -4.54 -25.39
N ALA A 85 -0.33 -5.46 -24.99
CA ALA A 85 0.00 -6.76 -24.43
C ALA A 85 1.02 -7.55 -25.26
N ALA A 86 0.83 -7.60 -26.58
CA ALA A 86 1.73 -8.29 -27.51
C ALA A 86 3.12 -7.66 -27.60
N ASP A 87 3.21 -6.31 -27.58
CA ASP A 87 4.50 -5.60 -27.62
C ASP A 87 5.25 -5.78 -26.29
N VAL A 88 4.55 -5.73 -25.16
CA VAL A 88 5.12 -6.03 -23.85
C VAL A 88 5.69 -7.46 -23.82
N ALA A 89 4.91 -8.45 -24.28
CA ALA A 89 5.34 -9.84 -24.33
C ALA A 89 6.57 -10.05 -25.22
N ALA A 90 6.56 -9.46 -26.44
CA ALA A 90 7.69 -9.54 -27.38
C ALA A 90 8.98 -8.96 -26.80
N ARG A 91 8.87 -7.85 -26.05
CA ARG A 91 10.04 -7.21 -25.41
C ARG A 91 10.50 -7.91 -24.15
N THR A 92 9.60 -8.56 -23.43
CA THR A 92 9.91 -9.26 -22.17
C THR A 92 10.56 -10.63 -22.43
N GLY A 93 10.12 -11.31 -23.48
CA GLY A 93 10.49 -12.68 -23.78
C GLY A 93 9.61 -13.70 -23.04
N SER A 94 9.44 -14.88 -23.66
CA SER A 94 8.66 -15.97 -23.07
C SER A 94 9.40 -16.62 -21.89
N GLY A 95 8.65 -17.17 -20.93
CA GLY A 95 9.21 -17.91 -19.80
C GLY A 95 9.88 -17.04 -18.73
N SER A 96 9.66 -15.74 -18.76
CA SER A 96 10.12 -14.83 -17.70
C SER A 96 9.43 -15.14 -16.38
N VAL A 97 10.09 -14.87 -15.24
CA VAL A 97 9.45 -14.81 -13.93
C VAL A 97 8.86 -13.42 -13.73
N VAL A 98 7.56 -13.33 -13.50
CA VAL A 98 6.91 -12.05 -13.16
C VAL A 98 6.94 -11.83 -11.65
N VAL A 99 7.52 -10.71 -11.22
CA VAL A 99 7.59 -10.28 -9.81
C VAL A 99 6.78 -8.99 -9.66
N GLU A 100 5.66 -9.03 -8.97
CA GLU A 100 4.78 -7.87 -8.79
C GLU A 100 4.98 -7.25 -7.42
N PHE A 101 5.31 -5.96 -7.40
CA PHE A 101 5.52 -5.18 -6.19
C PHE A 101 4.23 -4.45 -5.78
N GLY A 102 3.68 -4.80 -4.61
CA GLY A 102 2.38 -4.28 -4.17
C GLY A 102 1.24 -4.89 -4.97
N SER A 103 1.11 -6.23 -4.95
CA SER A 103 0.15 -6.95 -5.79
C SER A 103 -1.31 -6.63 -5.46
N GLY A 104 -1.60 -6.23 -4.22
CA GLY A 104 -2.95 -5.82 -3.81
C GLY A 104 -4.03 -6.80 -4.27
N SER A 105 -5.12 -6.28 -4.87
CA SER A 105 -6.20 -7.10 -5.44
C SER A 105 -5.84 -7.81 -6.75
N SER A 106 -4.64 -7.60 -7.28
CA SER A 106 -4.16 -8.19 -8.55
C SER A 106 -5.09 -7.96 -9.76
N ALA A 107 -5.91 -6.90 -9.75
CA ALA A 107 -6.93 -6.67 -10.78
C ALA A 107 -6.39 -6.44 -12.20
N LYS A 108 -5.11 -6.06 -12.35
CA LYS A 108 -4.41 -5.82 -13.62
C LYS A 108 -3.49 -6.98 -14.00
N THR A 109 -3.09 -7.75 -13.02
CA THR A 109 -2.14 -8.87 -13.13
C THR A 109 -2.52 -9.90 -14.19
N PRO A 110 -3.80 -10.33 -14.32
CA PRO A 110 -4.20 -11.27 -15.36
C PRO A 110 -3.86 -10.82 -16.78
N LEU A 111 -3.88 -9.50 -17.06
CA LEU A 111 -3.53 -8.97 -18.38
C LEU A 111 -2.06 -9.22 -18.71
N VAL A 112 -1.17 -8.99 -17.73
CA VAL A 112 0.28 -9.20 -17.88
C VAL A 112 0.61 -10.69 -17.93
N LEU A 113 0.04 -11.49 -17.01
CA LEU A 113 0.30 -12.94 -16.98
C LEU A 113 -0.17 -13.64 -18.25
N SER A 114 -1.35 -13.28 -18.77
CA SER A 114 -1.85 -13.84 -20.04
C SER A 114 -1.00 -13.47 -21.25
N ALA A 115 -0.46 -12.24 -21.26
CA ALA A 115 0.36 -11.75 -22.38
C ALA A 115 1.78 -12.36 -22.36
N VAL A 116 2.43 -12.36 -21.20
CA VAL A 116 3.84 -12.76 -21.03
C VAL A 116 4.00 -14.28 -20.95
N ALA A 117 2.95 -15.01 -20.53
CA ALA A 117 2.99 -16.45 -20.27
C ALA A 117 4.22 -16.84 -19.43
N PRO A 118 4.34 -16.34 -18.20
CA PRO A 118 5.54 -16.50 -17.39
C PRO A 118 5.72 -17.94 -16.89
N SER A 119 6.96 -18.30 -16.57
CA SER A 119 7.30 -19.58 -15.94
C SER A 119 6.94 -19.64 -14.45
N ALA A 120 6.87 -18.48 -13.79
CA ALA A 120 6.44 -18.34 -12.41
C ALA A 120 5.94 -16.91 -12.14
N TYR A 121 5.11 -16.76 -11.10
CA TYR A 121 4.63 -15.47 -10.61
C TYR A 121 4.96 -15.31 -9.11
N VAL A 122 5.50 -14.15 -8.76
CA VAL A 122 5.89 -13.80 -7.39
C VAL A 122 5.19 -12.51 -7.00
N PRO A 123 3.97 -12.57 -6.43
CA PRO A 123 3.33 -11.41 -5.85
C PRO A 123 3.99 -11.04 -4.53
N ILE A 124 4.27 -9.76 -4.34
CA ILE A 124 4.83 -9.18 -3.11
C ILE A 124 3.84 -8.19 -2.55
N ASP A 125 3.49 -8.32 -1.27
CA ASP A 125 2.67 -7.34 -0.56
C ASP A 125 3.01 -7.35 0.94
N ILE A 126 2.76 -6.22 1.61
CA ILE A 126 2.93 -6.08 3.06
C ILE A 126 1.75 -6.69 3.83
N SER A 127 0.60 -6.81 3.18
CA SER A 127 -0.63 -7.38 3.76
C SER A 127 -0.73 -8.86 3.45
N GLY A 128 -0.19 -9.73 4.32
CA GLY A 128 -0.14 -11.18 4.11
C GLY A 128 -1.51 -11.84 3.95
N ASP A 129 -2.54 -11.40 4.69
CA ASP A 129 -3.91 -11.95 4.57
C ASP A 129 -4.51 -11.64 3.21
N PHE A 130 -4.41 -10.38 2.78
CA PHE A 130 -4.93 -9.94 1.49
C PHE A 130 -4.17 -10.57 0.32
N LEU A 131 -2.86 -10.75 0.47
CA LEU A 131 -2.02 -11.46 -0.48
C LEU A 131 -2.47 -12.91 -0.68
N ARG A 132 -2.78 -13.63 0.41
CA ARG A 132 -3.28 -15.01 0.35
C ARG A 132 -4.61 -15.13 -0.39
N ASP A 133 -5.55 -14.22 -0.12
CA ASP A 133 -6.86 -14.20 -0.79
C ASP A 133 -6.70 -13.93 -2.29
N SER A 134 -5.86 -12.98 -2.68
CA SER A 134 -5.56 -12.64 -4.08
C SER A 134 -4.89 -13.79 -4.82
N VAL A 135 -3.94 -14.46 -4.19
CA VAL A 135 -3.25 -15.64 -4.76
C VAL A 135 -4.21 -16.79 -5.00
N ALA A 136 -5.13 -17.06 -4.07
CA ALA A 136 -6.13 -18.12 -4.26
C ALA A 136 -7.04 -17.86 -5.47
N ALA A 137 -7.45 -16.61 -5.68
CA ALA A 137 -8.23 -16.21 -6.85
C ALA A 137 -7.45 -16.38 -8.16
N LEU A 138 -6.17 -15.95 -8.18
CA LEU A 138 -5.30 -16.08 -9.36
C LEU A 138 -4.96 -17.54 -9.68
N ALA A 139 -4.73 -18.39 -8.68
CA ALA A 139 -4.45 -19.81 -8.87
C ALA A 139 -5.61 -20.54 -9.57
N ASN A 140 -6.86 -20.14 -9.30
CA ASN A 140 -8.02 -20.66 -10.02
C ASN A 140 -8.06 -20.23 -11.49
N GLN A 141 -7.59 -19.02 -11.81
CA GLN A 141 -7.56 -18.50 -13.18
C GLN A 141 -6.34 -19.04 -13.97
N PHE A 142 -5.23 -19.31 -13.31
CA PHE A 142 -3.97 -19.79 -13.89
C PHE A 142 -3.48 -21.09 -13.21
N PRO A 143 -4.22 -22.21 -13.33
CA PRO A 143 -3.94 -23.42 -12.55
C PRO A 143 -2.59 -24.09 -12.88
N ALA A 144 -2.00 -23.80 -14.04
CA ALA A 144 -0.70 -24.33 -14.44
C ALA A 144 0.49 -23.41 -14.07
N LEU A 145 0.22 -22.18 -13.57
CA LEU A 145 1.26 -21.21 -13.24
C LEU A 145 1.72 -21.40 -11.79
N PRO A 146 2.99 -21.70 -11.52
CA PRO A 146 3.54 -21.69 -10.18
C PRO A 146 3.49 -20.28 -9.58
N ILE A 147 2.87 -20.13 -8.40
CA ILE A 147 2.75 -18.84 -7.69
C ILE A 147 3.49 -18.94 -6.36
N TYR A 148 4.36 -17.98 -6.09
CA TYR A 148 5.21 -17.92 -4.90
C TYR A 148 4.99 -16.60 -4.15
N PRO A 149 3.96 -16.47 -3.29
CA PRO A 149 3.70 -15.23 -2.56
C PRO A 149 4.83 -14.90 -1.58
N VAL A 150 5.22 -13.63 -1.53
CA VAL A 150 6.22 -13.10 -0.61
C VAL A 150 5.59 -11.97 0.20
N GLU A 151 5.40 -12.19 1.50
CA GLU A 151 5.01 -11.13 2.42
C GLU A 151 6.24 -10.30 2.77
N GLY A 152 6.23 -8.99 2.47
CA GLY A 152 7.38 -8.13 2.73
C GLY A 152 7.20 -6.69 2.29
N ASP A 153 8.03 -5.82 2.86
CA ASP A 153 8.14 -4.42 2.48
C ASP A 153 9.10 -4.26 1.30
N PHE A 154 8.55 -4.01 0.12
CA PHE A 154 9.30 -3.84 -1.13
C PHE A 154 10.12 -2.54 -1.19
N MET A 155 10.03 -1.68 -0.18
CA MET A 155 10.96 -0.54 -0.03
C MET A 155 12.40 -0.97 0.21
N HIS A 156 12.61 -2.24 0.52
CA HIS A 156 13.91 -2.85 0.73
C HIS A 156 14.15 -4.00 -0.26
N ARG A 157 15.42 -4.33 -0.46
CA ARG A 157 15.80 -5.54 -1.20
C ARG A 157 15.14 -6.78 -0.58
N LEU A 158 14.50 -7.58 -1.42
CA LEU A 158 13.88 -8.84 -1.03
C LEU A 158 14.65 -10.03 -1.60
N VAL A 159 14.62 -11.12 -0.87
CA VAL A 159 15.15 -12.40 -1.35
C VAL A 159 14.02 -13.18 -2.01
N LEU A 160 14.14 -13.38 -3.32
CA LEU A 160 13.15 -14.16 -4.06
C LEU A 160 13.32 -15.66 -3.79
N PRO A 161 12.22 -16.44 -3.81
CA PRO A 161 12.29 -17.89 -3.58
C PRO A 161 13.23 -18.59 -4.58
N PRO A 162 14.16 -19.45 -4.14
CA PRO A 162 15.08 -20.16 -5.04
C PRO A 162 14.37 -21.03 -6.09
N SER A 163 13.16 -21.48 -5.80
CA SER A 163 12.32 -22.33 -6.67
C SER A 163 11.86 -21.66 -7.96
N ILE A 164 11.96 -20.31 -8.08
CA ILE A 164 11.57 -19.60 -9.32
C ILE A 164 12.57 -19.78 -10.46
N GLY A 165 13.75 -20.35 -10.20
CA GLY A 165 14.80 -20.53 -11.20
C GLY A 165 15.57 -19.27 -11.56
N GLY A 166 16.51 -19.40 -12.51
CA GLY A 166 17.40 -18.33 -12.98
C GLY A 166 16.98 -17.63 -14.27
N GLY A 167 15.73 -17.77 -14.70
CA GLY A 167 15.23 -17.17 -15.94
C GLY A 167 15.17 -15.65 -15.93
N PRO A 168 14.88 -15.00 -17.08
CA PRO A 168 14.67 -13.57 -17.17
C PRO A 168 13.59 -13.12 -16.18
N ARG A 169 13.73 -11.93 -15.60
CA ARG A 169 12.78 -11.38 -14.61
C ARG A 169 12.09 -10.15 -15.16
N LEU A 170 10.77 -10.10 -14.96
CA LEU A 170 9.95 -8.92 -15.20
C LEU A 170 9.38 -8.44 -13.87
N GLY A 171 9.86 -7.32 -13.39
CA GLY A 171 9.19 -6.57 -12.33
C GLY A 171 7.91 -5.92 -12.88
N PHE A 172 6.83 -5.99 -12.13
CA PHE A 172 5.59 -5.30 -12.44
C PHE A 172 5.20 -4.41 -11.27
N PHE A 173 5.08 -3.09 -11.52
CA PHE A 173 4.75 -2.10 -10.50
C PHE A 173 3.66 -1.16 -11.02
N PRO A 174 2.40 -1.57 -10.95
CA PRO A 174 1.27 -0.82 -11.50
C PRO A 174 0.74 0.27 -10.58
N GLY A 175 -0.26 1.02 -11.09
CA GLY A 175 -1.10 1.92 -10.30
C GLY A 175 -0.52 3.29 -10.04
N SER A 176 0.66 3.60 -10.56
CA SER A 176 1.41 4.81 -10.19
C SER A 176 1.71 4.90 -8.68
N THR A 177 1.83 3.75 -8.02
CA THR A 177 2.15 3.63 -6.59
C THR A 177 3.45 4.36 -6.22
N ILE A 178 4.39 4.45 -7.17
CA ILE A 178 5.63 5.23 -7.02
C ILE A 178 5.35 6.72 -6.74
N GLY A 179 4.19 7.23 -7.15
CA GLY A 179 3.75 8.61 -6.88
C GLY A 179 3.47 8.89 -5.40
N ASN A 180 3.28 7.86 -4.58
CA ASN A 180 3.02 8.04 -3.15
C ASN A 180 4.29 8.40 -2.36
N MET A 181 5.45 8.36 -3.01
CA MET A 181 6.76 8.54 -2.39
C MET A 181 7.36 9.90 -2.72
N THR A 182 8.23 10.38 -1.83
CA THR A 182 9.12 11.49 -2.18
C THR A 182 10.09 11.06 -3.28
N ALA A 183 10.67 12.02 -4.02
CA ALA A 183 11.60 11.70 -5.09
C ALA A 183 12.80 10.85 -4.61
N ALA A 184 13.34 11.13 -3.42
CA ALA A 184 14.42 10.35 -2.84
C ALA A 184 13.98 8.90 -2.54
N ALA A 185 12.84 8.73 -1.85
CA ALA A 185 12.30 7.40 -1.53
C ALA A 185 11.94 6.61 -2.79
N ALA A 186 11.46 7.26 -3.85
CA ALA A 186 11.18 6.62 -5.14
C ALA A 186 12.46 6.10 -5.82
N VAL A 187 13.57 6.86 -5.73
CA VAL A 187 14.88 6.40 -6.23
C VAL A 187 15.37 5.20 -5.42
N ASP A 188 15.26 5.25 -4.09
CA ASP A 188 15.69 4.14 -3.23
C ASP A 188 14.86 2.88 -3.47
N LEU A 189 13.55 3.02 -3.67
CA LEU A 189 12.67 1.91 -4.09
C LEU A 189 13.12 1.30 -5.42
N LEU A 190 13.36 2.13 -6.44
CA LEU A 190 13.80 1.64 -7.75
C LEU A 190 15.12 0.88 -7.67
N ARG A 191 16.05 1.31 -6.80
CA ARG A 191 17.30 0.59 -6.50
C ARG A 191 17.03 -0.73 -5.80
N ALA A 192 16.16 -0.76 -4.79
CA ALA A 192 15.76 -1.99 -4.11
C ALA A 192 15.12 -3.00 -5.08
N MET A 193 14.29 -2.53 -6.02
CA MET A 193 13.76 -3.37 -7.10
C MET A 193 14.86 -3.89 -8.02
N TRP A 194 15.83 -3.04 -8.38
CA TRP A 194 16.98 -3.45 -9.19
C TRP A 194 17.80 -4.55 -8.48
N GLU A 195 18.09 -4.37 -7.20
CA GLU A 195 18.82 -5.34 -6.38
C GLU A 195 18.05 -6.67 -6.18
N THR A 196 16.71 -6.58 -6.11
CA THR A 196 15.83 -7.74 -5.98
C THR A 196 15.76 -8.54 -7.28
N LEU A 197 15.64 -7.85 -8.41
CA LEU A 197 15.44 -8.47 -9.72
C LEU A 197 16.75 -8.86 -10.38
N GLY A 198 17.80 -8.08 -10.19
CA GLY A 198 19.13 -8.29 -10.74
C GLY A 198 19.36 -7.67 -12.13
N GLU A 199 20.60 -7.74 -12.58
CA GLU A 199 21.03 -7.21 -13.87
C GLU A 199 20.31 -7.88 -15.04
N GLY A 200 19.97 -7.11 -16.08
CA GLY A 200 19.25 -7.58 -17.26
C GLY A 200 17.74 -7.77 -17.04
N ALA A 201 17.26 -7.62 -15.81
CA ALA A 201 15.83 -7.66 -15.53
C ALA A 201 15.10 -6.49 -16.22
N LYS A 202 13.80 -6.66 -16.43
CA LYS A 202 12.93 -5.60 -16.93
C LYS A 202 11.95 -5.16 -15.84
N LEU A 203 11.51 -3.90 -15.91
CA LEU A 203 10.51 -3.32 -15.03
C LEU A 203 9.41 -2.68 -15.86
N LEU A 204 8.19 -3.18 -15.73
CA LEU A 204 6.97 -2.61 -16.29
C LEU A 204 6.31 -1.79 -15.19
N ILE A 205 6.28 -0.46 -15.36
CA ILE A 205 5.85 0.46 -14.30
C ILE A 205 4.87 1.50 -14.80
N GLY A 206 3.84 1.79 -14.02
CA GLY A 206 2.82 2.79 -14.29
C GLY A 206 3.14 4.16 -13.72
N PHE A 207 2.87 5.21 -14.50
CA PHE A 207 3.02 6.61 -14.11
C PHE A 207 1.77 7.42 -14.43
N ASP A 208 1.17 8.01 -13.43
CA ASP A 208 0.12 9.00 -13.63
C ASP A 208 0.73 10.33 -14.10
N ARG A 209 0.18 10.90 -15.17
CA ARG A 209 0.74 12.08 -15.84
C ARG A 209 0.20 13.38 -15.23
N ILE A 210 0.98 14.47 -15.37
CA ILE A 210 0.54 15.83 -15.05
C ILE A 210 -0.62 16.19 -15.98
N LYS A 211 -1.71 16.69 -15.40
CA LYS A 211 -2.92 17.13 -16.08
C LYS A 211 -3.67 18.17 -15.25
N PRO A 212 -4.69 18.85 -15.81
CA PRO A 212 -5.44 19.88 -15.07
C PRO A 212 -6.05 19.38 -13.76
N GLY A 213 -5.97 20.18 -12.70
CA GLY A 213 -6.50 19.87 -11.37
C GLY A 213 -7.99 19.47 -11.37
N LYS A 214 -8.79 19.99 -12.32
CA LYS A 214 -10.19 19.60 -12.51
C LYS A 214 -10.40 18.12 -12.88
N ILE A 215 -9.36 17.42 -13.34
CA ILE A 215 -9.37 15.97 -13.59
C ILE A 215 -8.76 15.25 -12.39
N LEU A 216 -7.69 15.82 -11.80
CA LEU A 216 -6.94 15.21 -10.71
C LEU A 216 -7.71 15.18 -9.39
N ILE A 217 -8.30 16.31 -8.97
CA ILE A 217 -8.94 16.43 -7.66
C ILE A 217 -10.12 15.45 -7.51
N PRO A 218 -11.06 15.32 -8.47
CA PRO A 218 -12.17 14.39 -8.34
C PRO A 218 -11.75 12.92 -8.21
N ALA A 219 -10.59 12.55 -8.74
CA ALA A 219 -10.06 11.18 -8.61
C ALA A 219 -9.62 10.85 -7.16
N TYR A 220 -9.43 11.87 -6.33
CA TYR A 220 -9.02 11.75 -4.92
C TYR A 220 -10.03 12.37 -3.95
N ASP A 221 -11.14 12.88 -4.44
CA ASP A 221 -12.26 13.44 -3.65
C ASP A 221 -13.55 13.23 -4.46
N ASP A 222 -13.96 11.97 -4.52
CA ASP A 222 -15.10 11.51 -5.31
C ASP A 222 -16.44 11.94 -4.71
N THR A 223 -17.43 12.08 -5.58
CA THR A 223 -18.78 12.54 -5.18
C THR A 223 -19.53 11.55 -4.29
N GLN A 224 -19.16 10.26 -4.28
CA GLN A 224 -19.74 9.24 -3.44
C GLN A 224 -19.12 9.16 -2.05
N GLY A 225 -17.96 9.84 -1.83
CA GLY A 225 -17.25 9.87 -0.55
C GLY A 225 -16.46 8.60 -0.21
N VAL A 226 -16.23 7.71 -1.17
CA VAL A 226 -15.49 6.46 -0.92
C VAL A 226 -14.04 6.75 -0.57
N THR A 227 -13.42 7.73 -1.23
CA THR A 227 -12.05 8.18 -0.92
C THR A 227 -11.98 8.86 0.44
N ALA A 228 -13.03 9.60 0.82
CA ALA A 228 -13.14 10.17 2.16
C ALA A 228 -13.17 9.08 3.24
N ASP A 229 -13.98 8.03 3.03
CA ASP A 229 -14.06 6.87 3.94
C ASP A 229 -12.72 6.15 4.03
N PHE A 230 -12.01 5.98 2.91
CA PHE A 230 -10.66 5.40 2.88
C PHE A 230 -9.67 6.22 3.73
N ASN A 231 -9.66 7.53 3.58
CA ASN A 231 -8.77 8.40 4.35
C ASN A 231 -9.15 8.39 5.85
N LEU A 232 -10.43 8.47 6.19
CA LEU A 232 -10.92 8.43 7.58
C LEU A 232 -10.69 7.08 8.24
N ASN A 233 -10.62 5.98 7.47
CA ASN A 233 -10.33 4.65 8.00
C ASN A 233 -8.99 4.61 8.76
N LEU A 234 -8.01 5.44 8.38
CA LEU A 234 -6.76 5.56 9.14
C LEU A 234 -6.99 5.95 10.60
N LEU A 235 -7.92 6.88 10.87
CA LEU A 235 -8.25 7.28 12.24
C LEU A 235 -8.99 6.16 12.99
N HIS A 236 -9.87 5.42 12.29
CA HIS A 236 -10.52 4.23 12.86
C HIS A 236 -9.48 3.18 13.24
N ARG A 237 -8.50 2.93 12.38
CA ARG A 237 -7.39 2.02 12.62
C ARG A 237 -6.57 2.44 13.84
N ILE A 238 -6.19 3.72 13.93
CA ILE A 238 -5.45 4.26 15.10
C ILE A 238 -6.25 4.05 16.38
N ASN A 239 -7.55 4.35 16.39
CA ASN A 239 -8.39 4.15 17.56
C ASN A 239 -8.46 2.67 17.96
N ARG A 240 -8.61 1.77 17.01
CA ARG A 240 -8.72 0.32 17.22
C ARG A 240 -7.40 -0.30 17.68
N GLU A 241 -6.28 0.02 17.01
CA GLU A 241 -5.00 -0.66 17.18
C GLU A 241 -4.04 0.04 18.13
N LEU A 242 -4.24 1.32 18.44
CA LEU A 242 -3.37 2.11 19.31
C LEU A 242 -4.14 2.73 20.49
N ARG A 243 -5.31 2.18 20.84
CA ARG A 243 -6.15 2.71 21.94
C ARG A 243 -6.39 4.22 21.81
N GLY A 244 -6.58 4.68 20.57
CA GLY A 244 -6.83 6.08 20.29
C GLY A 244 -8.23 6.52 20.74
N THR A 245 -8.34 7.81 21.10
CA THR A 245 -9.62 8.45 21.42
C THR A 245 -9.93 9.57 20.44
N ILE A 246 -9.49 9.41 19.18
CA ILE A 246 -9.66 10.43 18.14
C ILE A 246 -11.15 10.60 17.84
N PRO A 247 -11.72 11.84 17.95
CA PRO A 247 -13.11 12.11 17.61
C PRO A 247 -13.28 12.20 16.08
N ILE A 248 -13.45 11.08 15.40
CA ILE A 248 -13.42 10.97 13.93
C ILE A 248 -14.39 11.94 13.25
N ALA A 249 -15.60 12.13 13.81
CA ALA A 249 -16.61 13.07 13.29
C ALA A 249 -16.15 14.55 13.31
N ALA A 250 -15.02 14.85 13.96
CA ALA A 250 -14.41 16.18 13.93
C ALA A 250 -13.35 16.35 12.83
N PHE A 251 -13.18 15.34 11.98
CA PHE A 251 -12.28 15.37 10.83
C PHE A 251 -13.07 15.25 9.54
N ARG A 252 -12.54 15.86 8.48
CA ARG A 252 -13.02 15.70 7.12
C ARG A 252 -11.85 15.39 6.19
N HIS A 253 -12.13 14.63 5.16
CA HIS A 253 -11.21 14.43 4.04
C HIS A 253 -11.09 15.71 3.20
N VAL A 254 -9.88 15.99 2.69
CA VAL A 254 -9.61 17.07 1.73
C VAL A 254 -8.52 16.59 0.78
N ALA A 255 -8.77 16.64 -0.52
CA ALA A 255 -7.75 16.48 -1.54
C ALA A 255 -7.32 17.85 -2.09
N ARG A 256 -6.02 18.05 -2.29
CA ARG A 256 -5.44 19.33 -2.77
C ARG A 256 -4.45 19.05 -3.89
N TRP A 257 -4.49 19.85 -4.94
CA TRP A 257 -3.42 19.90 -5.93
C TRP A 257 -2.31 20.84 -5.46
N ASN A 258 -1.09 20.30 -5.34
CA ASN A 258 0.11 21.08 -5.07
C ASN A 258 0.87 21.23 -6.40
N ASP A 259 0.77 22.41 -7.01
CA ASP A 259 1.34 22.70 -8.33
C ASP A 259 2.88 22.73 -8.30
N THR A 260 3.46 23.19 -7.20
CA THR A 260 4.93 23.27 -7.03
C THR A 260 5.56 21.88 -7.02
N GLU A 261 4.93 20.95 -6.33
CA GLU A 261 5.41 19.57 -6.15
C GLU A 261 4.81 18.60 -7.17
N ALA A 262 3.93 19.11 -8.06
CA ALA A 262 3.20 18.33 -9.05
C ALA A 262 2.53 17.07 -8.45
N ARG A 263 1.80 17.23 -7.35
CA ARG A 263 1.16 16.10 -6.65
C ARG A 263 -0.22 16.43 -6.10
N ILE A 264 -1.08 15.42 -6.01
CA ILE A 264 -2.23 15.47 -5.12
C ILE A 264 -1.75 15.16 -3.70
N GLU A 265 -2.28 15.88 -2.73
CA GLU A 265 -2.11 15.64 -1.31
C GLU A 265 -3.46 15.32 -0.69
N MET A 266 -3.55 14.20 0.04
CA MET A 266 -4.71 13.90 0.88
C MET A 266 -4.45 14.33 2.31
N HIS A 267 -5.44 14.96 2.90
CA HIS A 267 -5.38 15.46 4.26
C HIS A 267 -6.63 15.07 5.05
N LEU A 268 -6.46 14.93 6.36
CA LEU A 268 -7.53 14.91 7.35
C LEU A 268 -7.55 16.25 8.07
N GLU A 269 -8.55 17.09 7.78
CA GLU A 269 -8.69 18.44 8.32
C GLU A 269 -9.66 18.45 9.48
N THR A 270 -9.27 19.12 10.60
CA THR A 270 -10.15 19.28 11.75
C THR A 270 -11.23 20.35 11.51
N THR A 271 -12.50 20.03 11.78
CA THR A 271 -13.65 20.93 11.65
C THR A 271 -13.86 21.81 12.89
N ARG A 272 -13.24 21.45 14.01
CA ARG A 272 -13.23 22.17 15.30
C ARG A 272 -11.94 21.85 16.05
N ASP A 273 -11.67 22.55 17.13
CA ASP A 273 -10.58 22.18 18.04
C ASP A 273 -10.85 20.79 18.63
N VAL A 274 -9.83 19.94 18.67
CA VAL A 274 -9.92 18.59 19.21
C VAL A 274 -8.76 18.30 20.16
N SER A 275 -9.07 17.53 21.20
CA SER A 275 -8.09 16.92 22.09
C SER A 275 -8.38 15.43 22.19
N PHE A 276 -7.35 14.61 22.10
CA PHE A 276 -7.47 13.15 22.14
C PHE A 276 -6.15 12.53 22.62
N SER A 277 -6.15 11.24 22.85
CA SER A 277 -4.93 10.47 23.15
C SER A 277 -4.74 9.33 22.15
N VAL A 278 -3.50 8.94 21.94
CA VAL A 278 -3.11 7.73 21.21
C VAL A 278 -2.06 7.01 22.05
N ASP A 279 -2.31 5.78 22.42
CA ASP A 279 -1.47 4.97 23.30
C ASP A 279 -1.03 5.73 24.56
N GLY A 280 -1.97 6.45 25.20
CA GLY A 280 -1.72 7.25 26.40
C GLY A 280 -1.04 8.60 26.17
N HIS A 281 -0.56 8.92 24.95
CA HIS A 281 0.04 10.21 24.61
C HIS A 281 -1.04 11.23 24.24
N PRO A 282 -1.08 12.41 24.90
CA PRO A 282 -2.08 13.44 24.61
C PRO A 282 -1.70 14.26 23.35
N PHE A 283 -2.70 14.58 22.54
CA PHE A 283 -2.60 15.46 21.36
C PHE A 283 -3.71 16.50 21.34
N ALA A 284 -3.39 17.67 20.79
CA ALA A 284 -4.37 18.68 20.49
C ALA A 284 -4.14 19.23 19.08
N ILE A 285 -5.23 19.42 18.33
CA ILE A 285 -5.21 19.96 16.97
C ILE A 285 -6.30 21.04 16.88
N SER A 286 -5.89 22.27 16.51
CA SER A 286 -6.83 23.37 16.34
C SER A 286 -7.61 23.23 15.03
N LYS A 287 -8.82 23.80 14.99
CA LYS A 287 -9.68 23.89 13.81
C LYS A 287 -8.91 24.34 12.57
N GLY A 288 -9.17 23.66 11.44
CA GLY A 288 -8.57 23.96 10.15
C GLY A 288 -7.12 23.47 9.98
N LYS A 289 -6.54 22.83 11.02
CA LYS A 289 -5.24 22.17 10.88
C LYS A 289 -5.42 20.75 10.32
N THR A 290 -4.38 20.25 9.65
CA THR A 290 -4.46 18.98 8.93
C THR A 290 -3.42 17.97 9.41
N ILE A 291 -3.74 16.71 9.19
CA ILE A 291 -2.81 15.60 9.15
C ILE A 291 -2.68 15.22 7.67
N HIS A 292 -1.47 15.31 7.10
CA HIS A 292 -1.17 14.88 5.74
C HIS A 292 -1.07 13.35 5.72
N THR A 293 -1.79 12.69 4.83
CA THR A 293 -1.93 11.24 4.86
C THR A 293 -1.42 10.55 3.59
N GLU A 294 -1.44 11.24 2.44
CA GLU A 294 -0.93 10.68 1.19
C GLU A 294 -0.41 11.77 0.24
N ASN A 295 0.64 11.42 -0.48
CA ASN A 295 1.05 12.08 -1.72
C ASN A 295 0.65 11.21 -2.91
N SER A 296 0.37 11.86 -4.04
CA SER A 296 0.29 11.20 -5.33
C SER A 296 0.91 12.10 -6.39
N HIS A 297 2.22 11.94 -6.60
CA HIS A 297 2.98 12.70 -7.59
C HIS A 297 2.54 12.35 -8.99
N LYS A 298 2.53 13.35 -9.85
CA LYS A 298 2.24 13.26 -11.27
C LYS A 298 3.49 13.58 -12.06
N TYR A 299 3.70 12.88 -13.13
CA TYR A 299 4.97 12.90 -13.85
C TYR A 299 4.82 13.44 -15.26
N GLY A 300 5.70 14.38 -15.63
CA GLY A 300 5.96 14.65 -17.04
C GLY A 300 6.75 13.51 -17.68
N PRO A 301 6.72 13.39 -19.03
CA PRO A 301 7.47 12.31 -19.72
C PRO A 301 8.96 12.32 -19.44
N ARG A 302 9.55 13.51 -19.27
CA ARG A 302 10.98 13.64 -18.90
C ARG A 302 11.24 13.22 -17.47
N ASP A 303 10.35 13.58 -16.54
CA ASP A 303 10.53 13.35 -15.11
C ASP A 303 10.48 11.87 -14.77
N ALA A 304 9.51 11.13 -15.36
CA ALA A 304 9.42 9.68 -15.21
C ALA A 304 10.70 8.97 -15.70
N ARG A 305 11.23 9.39 -16.86
CA ARG A 305 12.46 8.81 -17.42
C ARG A 305 13.70 9.15 -16.58
N LEU A 306 13.78 10.36 -16.03
CA LEU A 306 14.88 10.76 -15.15
C LEU A 306 14.84 9.98 -13.84
N LEU A 307 13.66 9.82 -13.25
CA LEU A 307 13.45 9.05 -12.03
C LEU A 307 13.91 7.60 -12.22
N LEU A 308 13.48 6.95 -13.30
CA LEU A 308 13.90 5.59 -13.63
C LEU A 308 15.43 5.47 -13.75
N ARG A 309 16.06 6.38 -14.50
CA ARG A 309 17.54 6.37 -14.64
C ARG A 309 18.26 6.59 -13.32
N SER A 310 17.75 7.45 -12.45
CA SER A 310 18.30 7.67 -11.11
C SER A 310 18.25 6.40 -10.23
N GLY A 311 17.26 5.53 -10.48
CA GLY A 311 17.14 4.22 -9.83
C GLY A 311 17.86 3.08 -10.53
N GLY A 312 18.65 3.33 -11.60
CA GLY A 312 19.41 2.28 -12.33
C GLY A 312 18.64 1.62 -13.47
N TRP A 313 17.48 2.18 -13.88
CA TRP A 313 16.63 1.64 -14.93
C TRP A 313 16.70 2.46 -16.20
N THR A 314 16.97 1.83 -17.33
CA THR A 314 16.99 2.46 -18.66
C THR A 314 15.63 2.26 -19.34
N PRO A 315 14.82 3.31 -19.56
CA PRO A 315 13.57 3.20 -20.31
C PRO A 315 13.81 2.71 -21.75
N VAL A 316 13.09 1.66 -22.17
CA VAL A 316 13.22 1.04 -23.50
C VAL A 316 11.94 1.13 -24.33
N ALA A 317 10.78 1.30 -23.70
CA ALA A 317 9.50 1.55 -24.36
C ALA A 317 8.58 2.35 -23.44
N GLU A 318 7.63 3.08 -24.02
CA GLU A 318 6.60 3.85 -23.31
C GLU A 318 5.31 3.80 -24.11
N TRP A 319 4.20 3.53 -23.43
CA TRP A 319 2.85 3.53 -24.00
C TRP A 319 1.94 4.42 -23.14
N THR A 320 0.98 5.06 -23.79
CA THR A 320 -0.01 5.91 -23.12
C THR A 320 -1.42 5.50 -23.54
N ASP A 321 -2.39 5.82 -22.69
CA ASP A 321 -3.80 5.74 -23.08
C ASP A 321 -4.14 6.80 -24.15
N GLY A 322 -5.31 6.66 -24.78
CA GLY A 322 -5.73 7.54 -25.88
C GLY A 322 -5.81 9.02 -25.53
N ASP A 323 -6.08 9.34 -24.27
CA ASP A 323 -6.18 10.71 -23.77
C ASP A 323 -4.86 11.22 -23.18
N GLY A 324 -3.82 10.37 -23.12
CA GLY A 324 -2.51 10.72 -22.57
C GLY A 324 -2.51 10.97 -21.06
N LEU A 325 -3.48 10.41 -20.33
CA LEU A 325 -3.63 10.61 -18.89
C LEU A 325 -2.63 9.80 -18.09
N PHE A 326 -2.23 8.63 -18.60
CA PHE A 326 -1.38 7.68 -17.92
C PHE A 326 -0.29 7.16 -18.85
N ALA A 327 0.84 6.72 -18.28
CA ALA A 327 1.90 6.07 -19.04
C ALA A 327 2.29 4.76 -18.37
N VAL A 328 2.55 3.74 -19.19
CA VAL A 328 3.23 2.52 -18.77
C VAL A 328 4.59 2.51 -19.46
N ILE A 329 5.66 2.38 -18.67
CA ILE A 329 7.03 2.39 -19.16
C ILE A 329 7.65 1.03 -18.90
N LEU A 330 8.28 0.45 -19.93
CA LEU A 330 9.18 -0.69 -19.79
C LEU A 330 10.60 -0.16 -19.71
N ALA A 331 11.30 -0.53 -18.64
CA ALA A 331 12.70 -0.18 -18.44
C ALA A 331 13.55 -1.43 -18.21
N GLU A 332 14.84 -1.35 -18.44
CA GLU A 332 15.80 -2.44 -18.32
C GLU A 332 16.88 -2.09 -17.28
N ALA A 333 17.15 -3.06 -16.39
CA ALA A 333 18.25 -2.98 -15.44
C ALA A 333 19.58 -3.09 -16.16
N ARG A 334 20.23 -1.99 -16.43
CA ARG A 334 21.58 -1.97 -17.02
C ARG A 334 22.63 -1.60 -15.98
N PRO A 335 23.84 -2.17 -16.08
CA PRO A 335 24.94 -1.71 -15.25
C PRO A 335 25.10 -0.20 -15.45
N VAL A 336 25.21 0.54 -14.36
CA VAL A 336 25.67 1.93 -14.45
C VAL A 336 27.10 1.85 -14.98
N PRO A 337 27.43 2.48 -16.13
CA PRO A 337 28.81 2.52 -16.58
C PRO A 337 29.66 3.04 -15.41
N SER A 338 30.66 2.28 -14.99
CA SER A 338 31.65 2.78 -14.05
C SER A 338 32.18 4.10 -14.64
N ALA A 339 32.09 5.18 -13.85
CA ALA A 339 32.68 6.45 -14.27
C ALA A 339 34.14 6.19 -14.63
N PRO A 340 34.65 6.82 -15.69
CA PRO A 340 36.03 6.67 -16.11
C PRO A 340 37.03 7.08 -15.03
#